data_6c2375a8b279d8dcee1c23b99c7dfd62
#
_entry.id   6c2375a8b279d8dcee1c23b99c7dfd62
#
_cell.length_a   1.000
_cell.length_b   1.000
_cell.length_c   1.000
_cell.angle_alpha   90.00
_cell.angle_beta   90.00
_cell.angle_gamma   90.00
#
_symmetry.space_group_name_H-M   'P 1'
#
loop_
_entity.id
_entity.type
_entity.pdbx_description
1 polymer ?
#
loop_
_entity_poly.entity_id
_entity_poly.type
_entity_poly.pdbx_seq_one_letter_code
_entity_poly.pdbx_strand_id
1 'polypeptide(L)'
;MLERVPEARLEALAEAAEAYVDDTFGERLGLVPVAPTNLPHFIIDRYAIWQGSLNGRTLLLMAIKEILPPGSGATAQYLKHRDLVQRELGADLVLLLLDRAPNAIRRQMVDRKIGFIASGAQLYVPEAFLDLRERAPAF
;
A
#
# COMPACT_ATOMS: atom_id res chain seq x y z
N MET A 1 0.64 7.22 23.90
CA MET A 1 0.97 7.84 22.60
C MET A 1 1.71 6.82 21.75
N LEU A 2 1.28 6.62 20.52
CA LEU A 2 1.92 5.66 19.63
C LEU A 2 3.18 6.28 19.03
N GLU A 3 4.21 5.44 18.83
CA GLU A 3 5.40 5.87 18.11
C GLU A 3 5.05 6.12 16.64
N ARG A 4 5.71 7.07 16.04
CA ARG A 4 5.53 7.38 14.62
C ARG A 4 6.70 6.83 13.82
N VAL A 5 6.38 6.35 12.63
CA VAL A 5 7.39 5.92 11.68
C VAL A 5 8.08 7.17 11.12
N PRO A 6 9.42 7.26 11.14
CA PRO A 6 10.10 8.41 10.57
C PRO A 6 9.78 8.59 9.08
N GLU A 7 9.70 9.84 8.63
CA GLU A 7 9.40 10.16 7.24
C GLU A 7 10.40 9.53 6.28
N ALA A 8 11.68 9.55 6.63
CA ALA A 8 12.72 8.93 5.82
C ALA A 8 12.49 7.43 5.64
N ARG A 9 11.95 6.77 6.67
CA ARG A 9 11.62 5.34 6.60
C ARG A 9 10.44 5.10 5.68
N LEU A 10 9.43 5.95 5.73
CA LEU A 10 8.29 5.85 4.82
C LEU A 10 8.71 6.02 3.37
N GLU A 11 9.59 6.98 3.09
CA GLU A 11 10.12 7.17 1.75
C GLU A 11 10.94 5.97 1.28
N ALA A 12 11.74 5.40 2.17
CA ALA A 12 12.52 4.19 1.86
C ALA A 12 11.62 3.00 1.54
N LEU A 13 10.49 2.86 2.23
CA LEU A 13 9.52 1.81 1.94
C LEU A 13 8.90 1.99 0.56
N ALA A 14 8.57 3.21 0.19
CA ALA A 14 8.01 3.50 -1.14
C ALA A 14 9.03 3.20 -2.23
N GLU A 15 10.29 3.58 -2.04
CA GLU A 15 11.36 3.29 -3.00
C GLU A 15 11.59 1.79 -3.15
N ALA A 16 11.57 1.06 -2.03
CA ALA A 16 11.75 -0.39 -2.04
C ALA A 16 10.59 -1.08 -2.77
N ALA A 17 9.37 -0.59 -2.59
CA ALA A 17 8.20 -1.12 -3.28
C ALA A 17 8.31 -0.90 -4.79
N GLU A 18 8.73 0.28 -5.20
CA GLU A 18 8.89 0.62 -6.61
C GLU A 18 9.96 -0.27 -7.25
N ALA A 19 11.11 -0.45 -6.58
CA ALA A 19 12.18 -1.30 -7.06
C ALA A 19 11.74 -2.77 -7.16
N TYR A 20 11.00 -3.24 -6.16
CA TYR A 20 10.51 -4.62 -6.15
C TYR A 20 9.59 -4.91 -7.33
N VAL A 21 8.64 -4.02 -7.61
CA VAL A 21 7.72 -4.21 -8.71
C VAL A 21 8.45 -4.13 -10.06
N ASP A 22 9.38 -3.19 -10.20
CA ASP A 22 10.17 -3.07 -11.42
C ASP A 22 11.02 -4.32 -11.66
N ASP A 23 11.72 -4.79 -10.64
CA ASP A 23 12.59 -5.97 -10.77
C ASP A 23 11.80 -7.26 -11.01
N THR A 24 10.62 -7.38 -10.39
CA THR A 24 9.84 -8.62 -10.45
C THR A 24 8.95 -8.70 -11.67
N PHE A 25 8.34 -7.60 -12.06
CA PHE A 25 7.32 -7.58 -13.13
C PHE A 25 7.69 -6.69 -14.31
N GLY A 26 8.79 -5.97 -14.24
CA GLY A 26 9.17 -5.04 -15.30
C GLY A 26 8.24 -3.82 -15.38
N GLU A 27 7.49 -3.53 -14.33
CA GLU A 27 6.55 -2.41 -14.27
C GLU A 27 7.12 -1.29 -13.43
N ARG A 28 7.16 -0.09 -13.99
CA ARG A 28 7.57 1.09 -13.24
C ARG A 28 6.35 1.80 -12.70
N LEU A 29 6.23 1.88 -11.38
CA LEU A 29 5.08 2.50 -10.73
C LEU A 29 5.05 4.01 -10.90
N GLY A 30 6.22 4.66 -10.94
CA GLY A 30 6.30 6.10 -11.06
C GLY A 30 5.69 6.82 -9.87
N LEU A 31 6.03 6.39 -8.65
CA LEU A 31 5.43 6.91 -7.43
C LEU A 31 5.79 8.36 -7.17
N VAL A 32 4.77 9.17 -6.86
CA VAL A 32 4.94 10.55 -6.42
C VAL A 32 4.13 10.75 -5.14
N PRO A 33 4.66 11.52 -4.17
CA PRO A 33 3.88 11.82 -2.97
C PRO A 33 2.61 12.59 -3.30
N VAL A 34 1.54 12.31 -2.59
CA VAL A 34 0.27 13.00 -2.75
C VAL A 34 0.00 13.82 -1.50
N ALA A 35 -0.33 15.11 -1.67
CA ALA A 35 -0.76 15.98 -0.60
C ALA A 35 -2.23 16.35 -0.83
N PRO A 36 -3.17 15.42 -0.56
CA PRO A 36 -4.56 15.64 -0.90
C PRO A 36 -5.20 16.68 0.01
N THR A 37 -5.89 17.65 -0.58
CA THR A 37 -6.56 18.70 0.17
C THR A 37 -8.01 18.33 0.49
N ASN A 38 -8.55 17.31 -0.18
CA ASN A 38 -9.95 16.91 -0.04
C ASN A 38 -10.18 15.86 1.06
N LEU A 39 -9.11 15.34 1.65
CA LEU A 39 -9.23 14.30 2.65
C LEU A 39 -9.32 14.89 4.06
N PRO A 40 -10.04 14.23 4.98
CA PRO A 40 -10.06 14.67 6.37
C PRO A 40 -8.67 14.64 7.01
N HIS A 41 -8.45 15.52 7.98
CA HIS A 41 -7.17 15.61 8.68
C HIS A 41 -6.74 14.30 9.32
N PHE A 42 -7.67 13.50 9.84
CA PHE A 42 -7.31 12.24 10.47
C PHE A 42 -6.72 11.24 9.48
N ILE A 43 -7.07 11.33 8.21
CA ILE A 43 -6.47 10.50 7.16
C ILE A 43 -5.07 11.01 6.86
N ILE A 44 -4.91 12.30 6.68
CA ILE A 44 -3.61 12.92 6.37
C ILE A 44 -2.61 12.69 7.48
N ASP A 45 -3.06 12.77 8.73
CA ASP A 45 -2.18 12.55 9.89
C ASP A 45 -1.79 11.09 10.07
N ARG A 46 -2.63 10.15 9.65
CA ARG A 46 -2.42 8.73 9.87
C ARG A 46 -1.67 8.03 8.74
N TYR A 47 -1.80 8.52 7.51
CA TYR A 47 -1.26 7.85 6.33
C TYR A 47 -0.37 8.75 5.51
N ALA A 48 0.72 8.17 5.00
CA ALA A 48 1.46 8.74 3.88
C ALA A 48 0.92 8.10 2.62
N ILE A 49 0.71 8.88 1.57
CA ILE A 49 0.06 8.41 0.34
C ILE A 49 0.94 8.77 -0.85
N TRP A 50 1.17 7.78 -1.72
CA TRP A 50 1.83 7.98 -3.01
C TRP A 50 0.89 7.55 -4.12
N GLN A 51 1.00 8.21 -5.26
CA GLN A 51 0.24 7.85 -6.44
C GLN A 51 1.19 7.37 -7.53
N GLY A 52 0.79 6.32 -8.21
CA GLY A 52 1.53 5.77 -9.34
C GLY A 52 0.60 5.05 -10.30
N SER A 53 1.18 4.17 -11.10
CA SER A 53 0.45 3.42 -12.10
C SER A 53 0.91 1.97 -12.09
N LEU A 54 -0.05 1.05 -12.15
CA LEU A 54 0.23 -0.38 -12.26
C LEU A 54 -0.63 -0.95 -13.37
N ASN A 55 0.02 -1.46 -14.42
CA ASN A 55 -0.68 -2.08 -15.54
C ASN A 55 -1.75 -1.15 -16.16
N GLY A 56 -1.41 0.15 -16.28
CA GLY A 56 -2.31 1.15 -16.86
C GLY A 56 -3.41 1.65 -15.93
N ARG A 57 -3.43 1.18 -14.68
CA ARG A 57 -4.42 1.59 -13.69
C ARG A 57 -3.81 2.54 -12.68
N THR A 58 -4.60 3.50 -12.21
CA THR A 58 -4.15 4.41 -11.15
C THR A 58 -4.02 3.67 -9.83
N LEU A 59 -2.84 3.76 -9.24
CA LEU A 59 -2.50 3.07 -8.00
C LEU A 59 -2.21 4.09 -6.91
N LEU A 60 -2.73 3.84 -5.72
CA LEU A 60 -2.32 4.55 -4.51
C LEU A 60 -1.64 3.57 -3.57
N LEU A 61 -0.52 4.01 -2.98
CA LEU A 61 0.10 3.32 -1.86
C LEU A 61 -0.18 4.11 -0.59
N MET A 62 -0.70 3.45 0.43
CA MET A 62 -0.95 4.05 1.73
C MET A 62 -0.07 3.39 2.77
N ALA A 63 0.73 4.17 3.49
CA ALA A 63 1.55 3.68 4.60
C ALA A 63 1.05 4.29 5.91
N ILE A 64 0.90 3.46 6.94
CA ILE A 64 0.48 3.92 8.25
C ILE A 64 1.66 4.62 8.93
N LYS A 65 1.46 5.87 9.35
CA LYS A 65 2.54 6.68 9.96
C LYS A 65 2.84 6.31 11.41
N GLU A 66 1.95 5.55 12.06
CA GLU A 66 2.12 5.16 13.45
C GLU A 66 2.45 3.69 13.56
N ILE A 67 3.29 3.34 14.54
CA ILE A 67 3.58 1.94 14.83
C ILE A 67 2.45 1.44 15.74
N LEU A 68 1.65 0.52 15.21
CA LEU A 68 0.45 0.03 15.89
C LEU A 68 0.75 -1.28 16.62
N PRO A 69 0.25 -1.44 17.86
CA PRO A 69 0.43 -2.70 18.57
C PRO A 69 -0.42 -3.81 17.94
N PRO A 70 0.00 -5.09 18.10
CA PRO A 70 -0.79 -6.23 17.64
C PRO A 70 -2.19 -6.19 18.28
N GLY A 71 -3.21 -6.55 17.51
CA GLY A 71 -4.58 -6.60 18.01
C GLY A 71 -5.27 -5.25 18.15
N SER A 72 -4.69 -4.19 17.58
CA SER A 72 -5.22 -2.83 17.69
C SER A 72 -6.47 -2.57 16.85
N GLY A 73 -6.90 -3.52 16.01
CA GLY A 73 -8.00 -3.29 15.08
C GLY A 73 -7.61 -2.45 13.87
N ALA A 74 -6.33 -2.25 13.65
CA ALA A 74 -5.82 -1.39 12.58
C ALA A 74 -6.27 -1.86 11.19
N THR A 75 -6.38 -3.17 10.99
CA THR A 75 -6.80 -3.72 9.70
C THR A 75 -8.23 -3.32 9.35
N ALA A 76 -9.15 -3.38 10.31
CA ALA A 76 -10.54 -2.98 10.10
C ALA A 76 -10.65 -1.47 9.86
N GLN A 77 -9.89 -0.66 10.59
CA GLN A 77 -9.84 0.78 10.39
C GLN A 77 -9.27 1.11 9.02
N TYR A 78 -8.21 0.44 8.62
CA TYR A 78 -7.61 0.66 7.31
C TYR A 78 -8.62 0.44 6.18
N LEU A 79 -9.43 -0.61 6.26
CA LEU A 79 -10.44 -0.88 5.22
C LEU A 79 -11.39 0.29 5.02
N LYS A 80 -11.85 0.88 6.10
CA LYS A 80 -12.74 2.06 6.04
C LYS A 80 -12.03 3.26 5.45
N HIS A 81 -10.79 3.50 5.87
CA HIS A 81 -9.99 4.61 5.37
C HIS A 81 -9.61 4.43 3.91
N ARG A 82 -9.27 3.21 3.52
CA ARG A 82 -8.97 2.89 2.12
C ARG A 82 -10.14 3.22 1.21
N ASP A 83 -11.34 2.82 1.59
CA ASP A 83 -12.52 3.06 0.77
C ASP A 83 -12.77 4.56 0.60
N LEU A 84 -12.58 5.33 1.66
CA LEU A 84 -12.70 6.79 1.60
C LEU A 84 -11.66 7.40 0.66
N VAL A 85 -10.40 7.03 0.83
CA VAL A 85 -9.30 7.56 0.02
C VAL A 85 -9.48 7.17 -1.45
N GLN A 86 -9.82 5.92 -1.72
CA GLN A 86 -10.02 5.44 -3.08
C GLN A 86 -11.12 6.22 -3.78
N ARG A 87 -12.23 6.46 -3.11
CA ARG A 87 -13.34 7.19 -3.66
C ARG A 87 -13.00 8.65 -3.91
N GLU A 88 -12.37 9.31 -2.93
CA GLU A 88 -12.07 10.74 -3.03
C GLU A 88 -10.99 11.05 -4.07
N LEU A 89 -10.00 10.17 -4.23
CA LEU A 89 -8.92 10.37 -5.19
C LEU A 89 -9.15 9.64 -6.52
N GLY A 90 -10.22 8.87 -6.64
CA GLY A 90 -10.58 8.23 -7.90
C GLY A 90 -9.58 7.18 -8.37
N ALA A 91 -8.97 6.43 -7.46
CA ALA A 91 -7.97 5.43 -7.82
C ALA A 91 -8.62 4.09 -8.16
N ASP A 92 -7.97 3.36 -9.07
CA ASP A 92 -8.40 2.01 -9.43
C ASP A 92 -7.95 0.97 -8.42
N LEU A 93 -6.76 1.17 -7.84
CA LEU A 93 -6.15 0.25 -6.89
C LEU A 93 -5.60 1.01 -5.70
N VAL A 94 -5.73 0.43 -4.51
CA VAL A 94 -5.08 0.95 -3.32
C VAL A 94 -4.38 -0.19 -2.62
N LEU A 95 -3.07 -0.04 -2.36
CA LEU A 95 -2.27 -1.04 -1.66
C LEU A 95 -1.76 -0.46 -0.36
N LEU A 96 -1.74 -1.29 0.68
CA LEU A 96 -1.14 -0.94 1.95
C LEU A 96 0.36 -1.22 1.88
N LEU A 97 1.17 -0.22 2.20
CA LEU A 97 2.62 -0.34 2.23
C LEU A 97 3.07 -0.64 3.65
N LEU A 98 3.77 -1.75 3.82
CA LEU A 98 4.20 -2.24 5.12
C LEU A 98 5.70 -2.42 5.18
N ASP A 99 6.30 -2.13 6.34
CA ASP A 99 7.69 -2.48 6.59
C ASP A 99 7.82 -4.00 6.76
N ARG A 100 6.90 -4.59 7.52
CA ARG A 100 6.87 -6.02 7.79
C ARG A 100 5.42 -6.52 7.74
N ALA A 101 5.26 -7.76 7.26
CA ALA A 101 3.98 -8.44 7.34
C ALA A 101 4.16 -9.78 8.05
N PRO A 102 4.10 -9.80 9.39
CA PRO A 102 4.11 -11.06 10.13
C PRO A 102 2.99 -11.99 9.65
N ASN A 103 3.17 -13.29 9.82
CA ASN A 103 2.22 -14.28 9.30
C ASN A 103 0.76 -14.01 9.69
N ALA A 104 0.52 -13.61 10.94
CA ALA A 104 -0.84 -13.31 11.41
C ALA A 104 -1.45 -12.12 10.66
N ILE A 105 -0.68 -11.06 10.47
CA ILE A 105 -1.13 -9.86 9.75
C ILE A 105 -1.36 -10.21 8.28
N ARG A 106 -0.43 -10.93 7.67
CA ARG A 106 -0.54 -11.33 6.27
C ARG A 106 -1.80 -12.17 6.02
N ARG A 107 -2.10 -13.12 6.91
CA ARG A 107 -3.32 -13.93 6.81
C ARG A 107 -4.57 -13.08 6.88
N GLN A 108 -4.63 -12.13 7.80
CA GLN A 108 -5.76 -11.21 7.91
C GLN A 108 -5.96 -10.43 6.62
N MET A 109 -4.89 -9.95 6.02
CA MET A 109 -4.97 -9.17 4.78
C MET A 109 -5.45 -10.02 3.62
N VAL A 110 -4.90 -11.22 3.47
CA VAL A 110 -5.31 -12.13 2.40
C VAL A 110 -6.77 -12.55 2.58
N ASP A 111 -7.17 -12.88 3.80
CA ASP A 111 -8.56 -13.28 4.09
C ASP A 111 -9.56 -12.17 3.78
N ARG A 112 -9.17 -10.92 4.01
CA ARG A 112 -10.02 -9.75 3.74
C ARG A 112 -9.78 -9.14 2.37
N LYS A 113 -8.92 -9.75 1.56
CA LYS A 113 -8.55 -9.30 0.22
C LYS A 113 -8.00 -7.87 0.20
N ILE A 114 -7.14 -7.58 1.18
CA ILE A 114 -6.45 -6.30 1.27
C ILE A 114 -5.14 -6.40 0.51
N GLY A 115 -5.00 -5.65 -0.57
CA GLY A 115 -3.74 -5.60 -1.32
C GLY A 115 -2.64 -4.92 -0.52
N PHE A 116 -1.43 -5.47 -0.57
CA PHE A 116 -0.30 -4.89 0.17
C PHE A 116 1.04 -5.18 -0.51
N ILE A 117 2.03 -4.36 -0.17
CA ILE A 117 3.44 -4.61 -0.48
C ILE A 117 4.20 -4.51 0.84
N ALA A 118 4.97 -5.54 1.17
CA ALA A 118 5.71 -5.58 2.42
C ALA A 118 7.21 -5.72 2.16
N SER A 119 7.97 -4.72 2.59
CA SER A 119 9.44 -4.73 2.66
C SER A 119 10.16 -5.25 1.41
N GLY A 120 9.60 -4.97 0.21
CA GLY A 120 10.23 -5.35 -1.05
C GLY A 120 10.29 -6.84 -1.34
N ALA A 121 9.62 -7.67 -0.58
CA ALA A 121 9.68 -9.12 -0.72
C ALA A 121 8.32 -9.80 -0.89
N GLN A 122 7.24 -9.10 -0.55
CA GLN A 122 5.91 -9.68 -0.59
C GLN A 122 4.93 -8.72 -1.27
N LEU A 123 4.20 -9.24 -2.22
CA LEU A 123 3.20 -8.47 -2.95
C LEU A 123 1.92 -9.30 -3.05
N TYR A 124 0.80 -8.69 -2.71
CA TYR A 124 -0.51 -9.27 -2.88
C TYR A 124 -1.45 -8.21 -3.45
N VAL A 125 -1.95 -8.44 -4.65
CA VAL A 125 -2.83 -7.49 -5.36
C VAL A 125 -4.02 -8.26 -5.89
N PRO A 126 -5.05 -8.50 -5.07
CA PRO A 126 -6.18 -9.35 -5.48
C PRO A 126 -6.90 -8.84 -6.73
N GLU A 127 -7.07 -7.53 -6.87
CA GLU A 127 -7.79 -6.94 -7.99
C GLU A 127 -7.04 -7.07 -9.33
N ALA A 128 -5.71 -7.13 -9.29
CA ALA A 128 -4.87 -7.16 -10.49
C ALA A 128 -4.09 -8.47 -10.63
N PHE A 129 -4.42 -9.46 -9.83
CA PHE A 129 -3.63 -10.70 -9.73
C PHE A 129 -3.49 -11.42 -11.07
N LEU A 130 -4.57 -11.54 -11.82
CA LEU A 130 -4.53 -12.23 -13.12
C LEU A 130 -3.67 -11.45 -14.12
N ASP A 131 -3.80 -10.14 -14.15
CA ASP A 131 -3.02 -9.29 -15.06
C ASP A 131 -1.53 -9.44 -14.78
N LEU A 132 -1.14 -9.42 -13.51
CA LEU A 132 0.26 -9.56 -13.12
C LEU A 132 0.81 -10.95 -13.45
N ARG A 133 0.01 -11.99 -13.31
CA ARG A 133 0.41 -13.35 -13.65
C ARG A 133 0.67 -13.50 -15.14
N GLU A 134 -0.15 -12.88 -15.97
CA GLU A 134 0.02 -12.93 -17.42
C GLU A 134 1.29 -12.22 -17.87
N ARG A 135 1.73 -11.20 -17.12
CA ARG A 135 2.91 -10.41 -17.42
C ARG A 135 4.18 -10.94 -16.78
N ALA A 136 4.06 -11.83 -15.81
CA ALA A 136 5.22 -12.42 -15.15
C ALA A 136 5.99 -13.30 -16.14
N PRO A 137 7.34 -13.35 -16.03
CA PRO A 137 8.12 -14.22 -16.88
C PRO A 137 7.71 -15.68 -16.73
N ALA A 138 7.65 -16.40 -17.81
CA ALA A 138 7.39 -17.83 -17.77
C ALA A 138 8.67 -18.55 -17.32
N PHE A 139 8.52 -19.43 -16.37
CA PHE A 139 9.63 -20.24 -15.85
C PHE A 139 9.52 -21.67 -16.33
#